data_23d52f8f87e8feaac772ec1af41dd8e3
#
_entry.id   23d52f8f87e8feaac772ec1af41dd8e3
#
_cell.length_a   1.000
_cell.length_b   1.000
_cell.length_c   1.000
_cell.angle_alpha   90.00
_cell.angle_beta   90.00
_cell.angle_gamma   90.00
#
_symmetry.space_group_name_H-M   'P 1'
#
loop_
_entity.id
_entity.type
_entity.pdbx_description
1 polymer ?
#
loop_
_entity_poly.entity_id
_entity_poly.type
_entity_poly.pdbx_seq_one_letter_code
_entity_poly.pdbx_strand_id
1 'polypeptide(L)'
;MKNYENIVAFMNEYATMLIESAKKNNESSVLLSYEFGMKDALNNAFDTVTIQYSEDAGLIDDAMLYIANNLEQKGLSVDFDSIEDLNIAVRL
;
A
#
# COMPACT_ATOMS: atom_id res chain seq x y z
N MET A 1 -15.59 -8.81 -5.03
CA MET A 1 -15.21 -9.93 -4.17
C MET A 1 -14.83 -9.43 -2.79
N LYS A 2 -15.40 -10.04 -1.77
CA LYS A 2 -15.17 -9.62 -0.37
C LYS A 2 -13.70 -9.68 0.02
N ASN A 3 -12.98 -10.71 -0.44
CA ASN A 3 -11.57 -10.89 -0.07
C ASN A 3 -10.70 -9.77 -0.62
N TYR A 4 -10.96 -9.32 -1.85
CA TYR A 4 -10.21 -8.22 -2.44
C TYR A 4 -10.45 -6.92 -1.68
N GLU A 5 -11.72 -6.63 -1.34
CA GLU A 5 -12.05 -5.42 -0.58
C GLU A 5 -11.35 -5.41 0.78
N ASN A 6 -11.29 -6.57 1.44
CA ASN A 6 -10.59 -6.72 2.71
C ASN A 6 -9.09 -6.51 2.57
N ILE A 7 -8.52 -7.00 1.46
CA ILE A 7 -7.09 -6.81 1.17
C ILE A 7 -6.78 -5.33 0.98
N VAL A 8 -7.59 -4.62 0.19
CA VAL A 8 -7.40 -3.18 -0.04
C VAL A 8 -7.51 -2.40 1.27
N ALA A 9 -8.52 -2.73 2.10
CA ALA A 9 -8.69 -2.07 3.39
C ALA A 9 -7.47 -2.29 4.28
N PHE A 10 -6.95 -3.51 4.32
CA PHE A 10 -5.76 -3.85 5.11
C PHE A 10 -4.54 -3.07 4.60
N MET A 11 -4.34 -3.03 3.29
CA MET A 11 -3.21 -2.31 2.69
C MET A 11 -3.29 -0.82 3.01
N ASN A 12 -4.48 -0.25 2.97
CA ASN A 12 -4.68 1.16 3.28
C ASN A 12 -4.36 1.45 4.76
N GLU A 13 -4.78 0.59 5.66
CA GLU A 13 -4.45 0.73 7.09
C GLU A 13 -2.96 0.59 7.33
N TYR A 14 -2.32 -0.37 6.67
CA TYR A 14 -0.88 -0.58 6.76
C TYR A 14 -0.12 0.67 6.30
N ALA A 15 -0.52 1.23 5.16
CA ALA A 15 0.08 2.45 4.62
C ALA A 15 -0.07 3.62 5.60
N THR A 16 -1.27 3.79 6.16
CA THR A 16 -1.55 4.86 7.11
C THR A 16 -0.68 4.72 8.35
N MET A 17 -0.54 3.50 8.86
CA MET A 17 0.27 3.22 10.04
C MET A 17 1.74 3.60 9.80
N LEU A 18 2.29 3.24 8.64
CA LEU A 18 3.68 3.55 8.32
C LEU A 18 3.89 5.05 8.17
N ILE A 19 2.94 5.76 7.57
CA ILE A 19 3.02 7.21 7.41
C ILE A 19 2.96 7.91 8.77
N GLU A 20 2.06 7.50 9.64
CA GLU A 20 1.94 8.08 10.97
C GLU A 20 3.21 7.84 11.80
N SER A 21 3.79 6.65 11.68
CA SER A 21 5.05 6.31 12.34
C SER A 21 6.19 7.18 11.83
N ALA A 22 6.26 7.38 10.52
CA ALA A 22 7.29 8.22 9.90
C ALA A 22 7.17 9.67 10.35
N LYS A 23 5.95 10.20 10.41
CA LYS A 23 5.70 11.55 10.90
C LYS A 23 6.12 11.71 12.35
N LYS A 24 5.80 10.72 13.18
CA LYS A 24 6.14 10.71 14.60
C LYS A 24 7.66 10.71 14.79
N ASN A 25 8.38 10.07 13.89
CA ASN A 25 9.85 10.00 13.93
C ASN A 25 10.52 11.16 13.19
N ASN A 26 9.75 12.17 12.76
CA ASN A 26 10.24 13.35 12.03
C ASN A 26 10.95 13.00 10.73
N GLU A 27 10.53 11.93 10.06
CA GLU A 27 11.08 11.58 8.76
C GLU A 27 10.48 12.47 7.69
N SER A 28 11.28 12.80 6.66
CA SER A 28 10.85 13.68 5.57
C SER A 28 10.11 12.94 4.46
N SER A 29 10.26 11.61 4.40
CA SER A 29 9.64 10.80 3.36
C SER A 29 9.50 9.36 3.84
N VAL A 30 8.66 8.62 3.13
CA VAL A 30 8.48 7.19 3.39
C VAL A 30 8.26 6.47 2.06
N LEU A 31 8.78 5.25 1.95
CA LEU A 31 8.54 4.38 0.81
C LEU A 31 7.67 3.22 1.27
N LEU A 32 6.47 3.15 0.72
CA LEU A 32 5.56 2.03 0.95
C LEU A 32 5.81 1.01 -0.14
N SER A 33 6.44 -0.11 0.20
CA SER A 33 6.78 -1.13 -0.79
C SER A 33 5.93 -2.38 -0.61
N TYR A 34 5.31 -2.82 -1.70
CA TYR A 34 4.55 -4.08 -1.66
C TYR A 34 5.50 -5.26 -1.45
N GLU A 35 6.59 -5.31 -2.23
CA GLU A 35 7.54 -6.44 -2.16
C GLU A 35 8.30 -6.49 -0.84
N PHE A 36 8.58 -5.34 -0.24
CA PHE A 36 9.42 -5.24 0.97
C PHE A 36 8.58 -4.78 2.16
N GLY A 37 7.68 -5.64 2.61
CA GLY A 37 6.94 -5.41 3.84
C GLY A 37 5.43 -5.63 3.72
N MET A 38 4.77 -4.96 2.79
CA MET A 38 3.30 -5.04 2.67
C MET A 38 2.84 -6.46 2.32
N LYS A 39 3.52 -7.12 1.39
CA LYS A 39 3.18 -8.47 0.99
C LYS A 39 3.30 -9.45 2.15
N ASP A 40 4.35 -9.32 2.95
CA ASP A 40 4.54 -10.18 4.13
C ASP A 40 3.43 -9.97 5.14
N ALA A 41 3.05 -8.71 5.37
CA ALA A 41 1.93 -8.39 6.26
C ALA A 41 0.63 -8.97 5.75
N LEU A 42 0.39 -8.91 4.43
CA LEU A 42 -0.79 -9.51 3.81
C LEU A 42 -0.81 -11.03 3.97
N ASN A 43 0.33 -11.68 3.74
CA ASN A 43 0.43 -13.14 3.86
C ASN A 43 0.15 -13.60 5.29
N ASN A 44 0.45 -12.78 6.28
CA ASN A 44 0.15 -13.09 7.67
C ASN A 44 -1.34 -12.91 8.00
N ALA A 45 -2.04 -12.05 7.27
CA ALA A 45 -3.44 -11.71 7.53
C ALA A 45 -4.42 -12.49 6.65
N PHE A 46 -3.98 -12.92 5.48
CA PHE A 46 -4.81 -13.60 4.47
C PHE A 46 -4.11 -14.86 3.98
N ASP A 47 -4.86 -15.74 3.31
CA ASP A 47 -4.24 -16.94 2.79
C ASP A 47 -3.51 -16.65 1.46
N THR A 48 -2.48 -17.46 1.19
CA THR A 48 -1.60 -17.30 0.03
C THR A 48 -2.36 -17.37 -1.29
N VAL A 49 -3.40 -18.19 -1.37
CA VAL A 49 -4.20 -18.36 -2.59
C VAL A 49 -4.91 -17.06 -2.93
N THR A 50 -5.49 -16.40 -1.93
CA THR A 50 -6.17 -15.11 -2.11
C THR A 50 -5.18 -14.04 -2.58
N ILE A 51 -4.00 -13.98 -1.98
CA ILE A 51 -2.97 -13.01 -2.37
C ILE A 51 -2.51 -13.27 -3.81
N GLN A 52 -2.23 -14.52 -4.15
CA GLN A 52 -1.80 -14.89 -5.48
C GLN A 52 -2.86 -14.54 -6.54
N TYR A 53 -4.12 -14.81 -6.24
CA TYR A 53 -5.22 -14.42 -7.12
C TYR A 53 -5.22 -12.91 -7.37
N SER A 54 -5.06 -12.13 -6.31
CA SER A 54 -5.06 -10.67 -6.41
C SER A 54 -3.87 -10.15 -7.24
N GLU A 55 -2.71 -10.78 -7.09
CA GLU A 55 -1.53 -10.42 -7.87
C GLU A 55 -1.73 -10.78 -9.36
N ASP A 56 -2.18 -11.99 -9.62
CA ASP A 56 -2.34 -12.48 -10.99
C ASP A 56 -3.40 -11.70 -11.77
N ALA A 57 -4.41 -11.20 -11.09
CA ALA A 57 -5.47 -10.41 -11.71
C ALA A 57 -5.13 -8.92 -11.83
N GLY A 58 -3.94 -8.51 -11.38
CA GLY A 58 -3.56 -7.10 -11.39
C GLY A 58 -4.26 -6.25 -10.34
N LEU A 59 -4.93 -6.89 -9.38
CA LEU A 59 -5.70 -6.19 -8.36
C LEU A 59 -4.79 -5.45 -7.37
N ILE A 60 -3.55 -5.94 -7.19
CA ILE A 60 -2.60 -5.27 -6.30
C ILE A 60 -2.17 -3.93 -6.89
N ASP A 61 -1.95 -3.88 -8.21
CA ASP A 61 -1.64 -2.61 -8.89
C ASP A 61 -2.76 -1.59 -8.68
N ASP A 62 -4.00 -2.02 -8.85
CA ASP A 62 -5.17 -1.17 -8.66
C ASP A 62 -5.27 -0.71 -7.21
N ALA A 63 -4.98 -1.59 -6.26
CA ALA A 63 -5.02 -1.26 -4.83
C ALA A 63 -3.94 -0.22 -4.49
N MET A 64 -2.73 -0.37 -5.02
CA MET A 64 -1.66 0.59 -4.80
C MET A 64 -2.04 1.97 -5.33
N LEU A 65 -2.62 2.01 -6.53
CA LEU A 65 -3.10 3.27 -7.11
C LEU A 65 -4.20 3.91 -6.27
N TYR A 66 -5.13 3.11 -5.78
CA TYR A 66 -6.20 3.58 -4.90
C TYR A 66 -5.63 4.22 -3.63
N ILE A 67 -4.68 3.56 -3.01
CA ILE A 67 -4.04 4.07 -1.79
C ILE A 67 -3.28 5.37 -2.08
N ALA A 68 -2.53 5.41 -3.19
CA ALA A 68 -1.79 6.60 -3.58
C ALA A 68 -2.72 7.80 -3.77
N ASN A 69 -3.85 7.59 -4.43
CA ASN A 69 -4.86 8.65 -4.62
C ASN A 69 -5.43 9.13 -3.28
N ASN A 70 -5.69 8.21 -2.35
CA ASN A 70 -6.19 8.57 -1.03
C ASN A 70 -5.18 9.41 -0.26
N LEU A 71 -3.89 9.07 -0.35
CA LEU A 71 -2.84 9.82 0.32
C LEU A 71 -2.69 11.22 -0.26
N GLU A 72 -2.79 11.34 -1.58
CA GLU A 72 -2.74 12.64 -2.24
C GLU A 72 -3.92 13.53 -1.82
N GLN A 73 -5.11 12.95 -1.71
CA GLN A 73 -6.29 13.66 -1.26
C GLN A 73 -6.15 14.18 0.18
N LYS A 74 -5.32 13.52 0.98
CA LYS A 74 -5.03 13.96 2.34
C LYS A 74 -3.94 15.05 2.39
N GLY A 75 -3.45 15.50 1.25
CA GLY A 75 -2.47 16.57 1.15
C GLY A 75 -1.02 16.11 1.12
N LEU A 76 -0.77 14.82 0.98
CA LEU A 76 0.58 14.29 0.89
C LEU A 76 1.06 14.30 -0.56
N SER A 77 2.36 14.49 -0.74
CA SER A 77 2.97 14.48 -2.07
C SER A 77 3.38 13.05 -2.43
N VAL A 78 2.78 12.50 -3.47
CA VAL A 78 2.97 11.11 -3.89
C VAL A 78 3.63 11.08 -5.26
N ASP A 79 4.66 10.26 -5.41
CA ASP A 79 5.28 9.98 -6.71
C ASP A 79 4.52 8.82 -7.35
N PHE A 80 3.60 9.13 -8.26
CA PHE A 80 2.77 8.12 -8.93
C PHE A 80 3.58 7.20 -9.85
N ASP A 81 4.74 7.63 -10.33
CA ASP A 81 5.59 6.79 -11.18
C ASP A 81 6.14 5.60 -10.38
N SER A 82 6.27 5.73 -9.07
CA SER A 82 6.76 4.64 -8.22
C SER A 82 5.83 3.44 -8.20
N ILE A 83 4.55 3.62 -8.57
CA ILE A 83 3.56 2.55 -8.55
C ILE A 83 3.87 1.45 -9.57
N GLU A 84 4.58 1.78 -10.65
CA GLU A 84 5.00 0.78 -11.65
C GLU A 84 5.79 -0.36 -11.01
N ASP A 85 6.56 -0.07 -9.96
CA ASP A 85 7.35 -1.06 -9.23
C ASP A 85 6.65 -1.51 -7.95
N LEU A 86 5.35 -1.28 -7.84
CA LEU A 86 4.53 -1.59 -6.64
C LEU A 86 5.09 -0.90 -5.39
N ASN A 87 5.50 0.34 -5.56
CA ASN A 87 5.93 1.21 -4.48
C ASN A 87 5.05 2.45 -4.44
N ILE A 88 4.95 3.08 -3.28
CA ILE A 88 4.35 4.40 -3.14
C ILE A 88 5.36 5.27 -2.40
N ALA A 89 6.06 6.11 -3.13
CA ALA A 89 7.01 7.05 -2.56
C ALA A 89 6.25 8.31 -2.14
N VAL A 90 6.32 8.64 -0.86
CA VAL A 90 5.53 9.74 -0.27
C VAL A 90 6.46 10.71 0.43
N ARG A 91 6.26 12.00 0.17
CA ARG A 91 6.93 13.08 0.90
C ARG A 91 5.99 13.57 2.01
N LEU A 92 6.52 13.64 3.19
CA LEU A 92 5.76 14.05 4.38
C LEU A 92 5.84 15.56 4.65
#